data_e793c6024e23579fad1e2898942269d7
#
_entry.id   e793c6024e23579fad1e2898942269d7
#
_cell.length_a   1.000
_cell.length_b   1.000
_cell.length_c   1.000
_cell.angle_alpha   90.00
_cell.angle_beta   90.00
_cell.angle_gamma   90.00
#
_symmetry.space_group_name_H-M   'P 1'
#
loop_
_entity.id
_entity.type
_entity.pdbx_description
1 polymer ?
#
loop_
_entity_poly.entity_id
_entity_poly.type
_entity_poly.pdbx_seq_one_letter_code
_entity_poly.pdbx_strand_id
1 'polypeptide(L)'
;MTSVGRIGARGAQFAALAVVVAVSVHNVLGQSVTADTSVARVGDYVERYYARAQSIIVDENVAIQPLALDLRHDGFARRLTYELRVEWNPDAPDDDGPAKVTRQLIAINGRPPKPDQEPECLDPRSTSPEPLAFLLPDRREKFIFKAAGLSRINGRTAMMIDYRSVKPEEPKVEWRDECVSIDLPGRARGRIWADPETSEILRLDEGIIGLVDITVPRKQQRPGGSTYMTIERADSSIRYRRVAFTDPDETLVLPASIDTTTIVKNSGSPRTRISQTFTNYRRFVTGSRIVQ
;
A
#
# COMPACT_ATOMS: atom_id res chain seq x y z
N MET A 1 -65.56 28.47 -61.85
CA MET A 1 -65.19 27.31 -62.72
C MET A 1 -64.33 26.39 -61.85
N THR A 2 -64.90 25.29 -61.44
CA THR A 2 -64.44 23.89 -61.49
C THR A 2 -63.08 23.64 -60.86
N SER A 3 -62.88 22.69 -59.94
CA SER A 3 -63.29 21.32 -59.88
C SER A 3 -62.99 20.72 -58.49
N VAL A 4 -63.85 19.78 -58.16
CA VAL A 4 -63.85 18.86 -57.02
C VAL A 4 -62.68 17.85 -57.09
N GLY A 5 -62.09 17.49 -55.95
CA GLY A 5 -61.22 16.32 -55.85
C GLY A 5 -61.24 15.75 -54.41
N ARG A 6 -62.03 14.70 -54.18
CA ARG A 6 -62.02 13.82 -52.99
C ARG A 6 -60.82 12.90 -53.01
N ILE A 7 -60.13 12.70 -51.82
CA ILE A 7 -59.34 11.48 -51.51
C ILE A 7 -59.32 11.37 -49.98
N GLY A 8 -59.82 10.47 -49.29
CA GLY A 8 -59.52 9.12 -49.01
C GLY A 8 -58.81 8.99 -47.70
N ALA A 9 -59.58 8.71 -46.60
CA ALA A 9 -58.99 8.41 -45.23
C ALA A 9 -58.23 7.07 -45.33
N ARG A 10 -56.96 7.07 -44.87
CA ARG A 10 -56.25 5.86 -44.50
C ARG A 10 -55.84 5.95 -43.04
N GLY A 11 -56.36 5.05 -42.22
CA GLY A 11 -56.03 4.89 -40.84
C GLY A 11 -54.58 4.44 -40.66
N ALA A 12 -53.85 5.14 -39.81
CA ALA A 12 -52.55 4.72 -39.30
C ALA A 12 -52.76 4.03 -37.98
N GLN A 13 -52.52 2.73 -37.98
CA GLN A 13 -52.40 1.92 -36.76
C GLN A 13 -51.09 2.30 -36.03
N PHE A 14 -51.19 2.89 -34.86
CA PHE A 14 -50.05 3.07 -33.96
C PHE A 14 -49.79 1.75 -33.24
N ALA A 15 -48.73 1.07 -33.62
CA ALA A 15 -48.16 -0.03 -32.86
C ALA A 15 -47.40 0.55 -31.67
N ALA A 16 -47.92 0.37 -30.48
CA ALA A 16 -47.23 0.73 -29.23
C ALA A 16 -46.08 -0.27 -29.02
N LEU A 17 -44.85 0.19 -29.21
CA LEU A 17 -43.63 -0.56 -28.87
C LEU A 17 -43.39 -0.47 -27.37
N ALA A 18 -43.76 -1.51 -26.62
CA ALA A 18 -43.42 -1.64 -25.21
C ALA A 18 -41.94 -1.98 -25.11
N VAL A 19 -41.09 -0.97 -24.80
CA VAL A 19 -39.69 -1.18 -24.44
C VAL A 19 -39.65 -1.71 -23.02
N VAL A 20 -39.48 -3.01 -22.85
CA VAL A 20 -39.18 -3.65 -21.57
C VAL A 20 -37.73 -3.32 -21.25
N VAL A 21 -37.51 -2.34 -20.37
CA VAL A 21 -36.22 -2.09 -19.75
C VAL A 21 -35.98 -3.21 -18.73
N ALA A 22 -35.36 -4.29 -19.18
CA ALA A 22 -34.82 -5.30 -18.30
C ALA A 22 -33.56 -4.69 -17.63
N VAL A 23 -33.74 -4.05 -16.47
CA VAL A 23 -32.64 -3.61 -15.60
C VAL A 23 -31.98 -4.86 -15.06
N SER A 24 -30.80 -5.14 -15.59
CA SER A 24 -29.99 -6.31 -15.25
C SER A 24 -29.50 -6.24 -13.80
N VAL A 25 -30.25 -6.84 -12.88
CA VAL A 25 -29.83 -7.06 -11.47
C VAL A 25 -28.63 -8.03 -11.37
N HIS A 26 -28.23 -8.62 -12.50
CA HIS A 26 -27.15 -9.62 -12.58
C HIS A 26 -25.73 -9.10 -12.36
N ASN A 27 -25.49 -7.78 -12.42
CA ASN A 27 -24.13 -7.23 -12.36
C ASN A 27 -23.52 -7.15 -10.95
N VAL A 28 -24.33 -7.12 -9.88
CA VAL A 28 -23.80 -6.95 -8.52
C VAL A 28 -23.29 -8.27 -7.94
N LEU A 29 -24.03 -9.35 -8.13
CA LEU A 29 -23.62 -10.68 -7.67
C LEU A 29 -22.44 -11.23 -8.49
N GLY A 30 -22.41 -10.97 -9.81
CA GLY A 30 -21.28 -11.34 -10.66
C GLY A 30 -19.98 -10.59 -10.33
N GLN A 31 -20.07 -9.34 -9.87
CA GLN A 31 -18.88 -8.57 -9.46
C GLN A 31 -18.31 -9.04 -8.11
N SER A 32 -19.13 -9.47 -7.17
CA SER A 32 -18.65 -10.00 -5.89
C SER A 32 -17.95 -11.35 -6.06
N VAL A 33 -18.50 -12.25 -6.84
CA VAL A 33 -17.88 -13.55 -7.12
C VAL A 33 -16.56 -13.39 -7.87
N THR A 34 -16.46 -12.46 -8.83
CA THR A 34 -15.20 -12.18 -9.52
C THR A 34 -14.16 -11.49 -8.63
N ALA A 35 -14.60 -10.64 -7.68
CA ALA A 35 -13.68 -10.03 -6.70
C ALA A 35 -13.05 -11.08 -5.79
N ASP A 36 -13.85 -11.94 -5.18
CA ASP A 36 -13.38 -12.98 -4.27
C ASP A 36 -12.42 -13.95 -4.96
N THR A 37 -12.74 -14.38 -6.20
CA THR A 37 -11.85 -15.23 -6.99
C THR A 37 -10.53 -14.53 -7.34
N SER A 38 -10.59 -13.25 -7.69
CA SER A 38 -9.40 -12.46 -8.00
C SER A 38 -8.51 -12.25 -6.77
N VAL A 39 -9.12 -11.93 -5.63
CA VAL A 39 -8.42 -11.76 -4.35
C VAL A 39 -7.77 -13.07 -3.89
N ALA A 40 -8.48 -14.22 -4.04
CA ALA A 40 -7.90 -15.53 -3.74
C ALA A 40 -6.63 -15.78 -4.57
N ARG A 41 -6.69 -15.58 -5.89
CA ARG A 41 -5.54 -15.74 -6.79
C ARG A 41 -4.36 -14.82 -6.44
N VAL A 42 -4.66 -13.56 -6.08
CA VAL A 42 -3.62 -12.62 -5.63
C VAL A 42 -3.04 -13.07 -4.28
N GLY A 43 -3.86 -13.57 -3.35
CA GLY A 43 -3.40 -14.15 -2.09
C GLY A 43 -2.48 -15.35 -2.28
N ASP A 44 -2.86 -16.29 -3.15
CA ASP A 44 -2.02 -17.45 -3.52
C ASP A 44 -0.69 -17.01 -4.17
N TYR A 45 -0.72 -15.91 -4.94
CA TYR A 45 0.50 -15.30 -5.48
C TYR A 45 1.38 -14.76 -4.34
N VAL A 46 0.82 -14.03 -3.38
CA VAL A 46 1.56 -13.46 -2.24
C VAL A 46 2.17 -14.55 -1.36
N GLU A 47 1.46 -15.65 -1.11
CA GLU A 47 1.98 -16.77 -0.36
C GLU A 47 3.22 -17.41 -1.06
N ARG A 48 3.11 -17.69 -2.37
CA ARG A 48 4.26 -18.15 -3.16
C ARG A 48 5.39 -17.13 -3.23
N TYR A 49 5.05 -15.84 -3.27
CA TYR A 49 6.02 -14.76 -3.27
C TYR A 49 6.85 -14.78 -1.98
N TYR A 50 6.22 -14.86 -0.81
CA TYR A 50 6.94 -14.91 0.46
C TYR A 50 7.83 -16.15 0.59
N ALA A 51 7.35 -17.31 0.12
CA ALA A 51 8.16 -18.54 0.11
C ALA A 51 9.43 -18.41 -0.75
N ARG A 52 9.38 -17.57 -1.81
CA ARG A 52 10.50 -17.37 -2.75
C ARG A 52 11.36 -16.15 -2.42
N ALA A 53 10.78 -15.11 -1.83
CA ALA A 53 11.46 -13.84 -1.52
C ALA A 53 12.33 -13.92 -0.24
N GLN A 54 12.67 -15.13 0.23
CA GLN A 54 13.55 -15.32 1.37
C GLN A 54 14.94 -14.73 1.07
N SER A 55 15.56 -14.11 2.08
CA SER A 55 16.97 -13.71 2.04
C SER A 55 17.32 -12.68 0.93
N ILE A 56 16.63 -11.55 0.95
CA ILE A 56 16.89 -10.43 0.02
C ILE A 56 17.76 -9.37 0.68
N ILE A 57 18.75 -8.88 -0.07
CA ILE A 57 19.52 -7.67 0.23
C ILE A 57 19.23 -6.65 -0.85
N VAL A 58 19.03 -5.39 -0.46
CA VAL A 58 18.74 -4.29 -1.38
C VAL A 58 19.30 -2.97 -0.89
N ASP A 59 19.72 -2.10 -1.80
CA ASP A 59 20.12 -0.73 -1.48
C ASP A 59 18.85 0.14 -1.42
N GLU A 60 18.55 0.66 -0.24
CA GLU A 60 17.40 1.53 0.03
C GLU A 60 17.86 3.00 0.13
N ASN A 61 17.32 3.87 -0.71
CA ASN A 61 17.52 5.32 -0.61
C ASN A 61 16.24 5.96 -0.12
N VAL A 62 16.33 6.72 0.98
CA VAL A 62 15.22 7.37 1.66
C VAL A 62 15.40 8.88 1.61
N ALA A 63 14.34 9.60 1.22
CA ALA A 63 14.28 11.05 1.33
C ALA A 63 13.10 11.43 2.24
N ILE A 64 13.39 12.08 3.36
CA ILE A 64 12.43 12.59 4.33
C ILE A 64 12.29 14.08 4.09
N GLN A 65 11.15 14.52 3.55
CA GLN A 65 10.89 15.89 3.13
C GLN A 65 9.78 16.51 3.99
N PRO A 66 10.09 17.51 4.82
CA PRO A 66 9.07 18.35 5.44
C PRO A 66 8.22 19.05 4.38
N LEU A 67 6.92 19.25 4.67
CA LEU A 67 6.00 19.90 3.77
C LEU A 67 5.34 21.11 4.44
N ALA A 68 5.17 22.18 3.68
CA ALA A 68 4.39 23.36 4.04
C ALA A 68 2.87 23.06 4.06
N LEU A 69 2.07 24.06 4.43
CA LEU A 69 0.60 23.95 4.48
C LEU A 69 -0.03 23.56 3.14
N ASP A 70 0.53 24.02 2.05
CA ASP A 70 0.11 23.74 0.67
C ASP A 70 0.72 22.47 0.09
N LEU A 71 1.37 21.66 0.93
CA LEU A 71 2.06 20.41 0.60
C LEU A 71 3.26 20.57 -0.34
N ARG A 72 3.76 21.77 -0.53
CA ARG A 72 5.06 22.00 -1.19
C ARG A 72 6.19 21.68 -0.24
N HIS A 73 7.38 21.47 -0.79
CA HIS A 73 8.58 21.23 0.01
C HIS A 73 8.86 22.40 0.94
N ASP A 74 9.13 22.10 2.20
CA ASP A 74 9.52 23.06 3.23
C ASP A 74 10.94 22.70 3.71
N GLY A 75 11.93 23.50 3.25
CA GLY A 75 13.32 23.24 3.57
C GLY A 75 13.94 22.06 2.80
N PHE A 76 15.06 21.56 3.34
CA PHE A 76 15.85 20.49 2.72
C PHE A 76 15.38 19.11 3.17
N ALA A 77 15.38 18.16 2.23
CA ALA A 77 15.15 16.77 2.57
C ALA A 77 16.35 16.16 3.30
N ARG A 78 16.10 15.41 4.37
CA ARG A 78 17.07 14.50 4.96
C ARG A 78 17.15 13.25 4.07
N ARG A 79 18.35 12.91 3.63
CA ARG A 79 18.60 11.76 2.75
C ARG A 79 19.38 10.69 3.48
N LEU A 80 18.89 9.46 3.42
CA LEU A 80 19.52 8.31 4.07
C LEU A 80 19.73 7.21 3.01
N THR A 81 20.84 6.52 3.11
CA THR A 81 21.11 5.33 2.30
C THR A 81 21.35 4.16 3.25
N TYR A 82 20.64 3.06 3.02
CA TYR A 82 20.75 1.84 3.79
C TYR A 82 21.09 0.65 2.90
N GLU A 83 21.79 -0.32 3.45
CA GLU A 83 21.66 -1.70 3.04
C GLU A 83 20.52 -2.32 3.84
N LEU A 84 19.48 -2.74 3.15
CA LEU A 84 18.30 -3.38 3.72
C LEU A 84 18.40 -4.89 3.49
N ARG A 85 18.25 -5.66 4.57
CA ARG A 85 18.14 -7.13 4.55
C ARG A 85 16.75 -7.53 5.00
N VAL A 86 16.10 -8.38 4.21
CA VAL A 86 14.77 -8.90 4.51
C VAL A 86 14.85 -10.42 4.53
N GLU A 87 14.52 -10.99 5.69
CA GLU A 87 14.36 -12.42 5.88
C GLU A 87 12.88 -12.71 6.12
N TRP A 88 12.25 -13.45 5.21
CA TRP A 88 10.87 -13.84 5.38
C TRP A 88 10.81 -15.13 6.19
N ASN A 89 10.05 -15.11 7.27
CA ASN A 89 9.75 -16.29 8.09
C ASN A 89 8.23 -16.42 8.18
N PRO A 90 7.61 -17.27 7.34
CA PRO A 90 6.16 -17.46 7.37
C PRO A 90 5.67 -18.09 8.69
N ASP A 91 6.55 -18.78 9.42
CA ASP A 91 6.25 -19.45 10.69
C ASP A 91 6.51 -18.53 11.91
N ALA A 92 6.84 -17.24 11.69
CA ALA A 92 7.06 -16.30 12.79
C ALA A 92 5.76 -16.08 13.57
N PRO A 93 5.83 -15.98 14.92
CA PRO A 93 4.69 -15.59 15.73
C PRO A 93 4.08 -14.27 15.25
N ASP A 94 2.77 -14.12 15.39
CA ASP A 94 2.02 -12.93 14.92
C ASP A 94 2.57 -11.60 15.45
N ASP A 95 3.22 -11.60 16.62
CA ASP A 95 3.77 -10.40 17.25
C ASP A 95 5.04 -9.87 16.57
N ASP A 96 5.84 -10.74 15.91
CA ASP A 96 7.09 -10.36 15.24
C ASP A 96 6.90 -10.04 13.75
N GLY A 97 5.71 -10.34 13.22
CA GLY A 97 5.39 -10.21 11.79
C GLY A 97 6.13 -11.23 10.91
N PRO A 98 5.74 -11.35 9.64
CA PRO A 98 6.26 -12.38 8.73
C PRO A 98 7.66 -12.08 8.19
N ALA A 99 8.26 -10.94 8.52
CA ALA A 99 9.55 -10.52 8.00
C ALA A 99 10.47 -9.96 9.08
N LYS A 100 11.67 -10.51 9.18
CA LYS A 100 12.77 -9.90 9.93
C LYS A 100 13.51 -8.92 9.03
N VAL A 101 13.49 -7.66 9.40
CA VAL A 101 14.10 -6.58 8.63
C VAL A 101 15.27 -5.97 9.39
N THR A 102 16.43 -5.91 8.75
CA THR A 102 17.63 -5.24 9.27
C THR A 102 18.05 -4.13 8.32
N ARG A 103 18.24 -2.93 8.83
CA ARG A 103 18.76 -1.78 8.09
C ARG A 103 20.12 -1.39 8.62
N GLN A 104 21.13 -1.43 7.75
CA GLN A 104 22.46 -0.90 8.03
C GLN A 104 22.56 0.47 7.37
N LEU A 105 22.72 1.52 8.17
CA LEU A 105 22.89 2.89 7.68
C LEU A 105 24.27 3.04 7.02
N ILE A 106 24.28 3.43 5.76
CA ILE A 106 25.50 3.62 4.95
C ILE A 106 25.86 5.09 4.81
N ALA A 107 24.85 5.96 4.63
CA ALA A 107 25.10 7.40 4.48
C ALA A 107 23.94 8.26 4.97
N ILE A 108 24.27 9.46 5.45
CA ILE A 108 23.36 10.57 5.76
C ILE A 108 23.76 11.75 4.90
N ASN A 109 22.84 12.23 4.05
CA ASN A 109 23.10 13.32 3.10
C ASN A 109 24.39 13.12 2.26
N GLY A 110 24.63 11.86 1.85
CA GLY A 110 25.77 11.47 1.03
C GLY A 110 27.12 11.34 1.79
N ARG A 111 27.11 11.41 3.13
CA ARG A 111 28.30 11.25 3.96
C ARG A 111 28.17 10.02 4.85
N PRO A 112 29.25 9.32 5.19
CA PRO A 112 29.22 8.24 6.17
C PRO A 112 28.64 8.73 7.51
N PRO A 113 27.86 7.91 8.24
CA PRO A 113 27.35 8.25 9.54
C PRO A 113 28.52 8.37 10.57
N LYS A 114 28.33 9.15 11.63
CA LYS A 114 29.24 9.17 12.76
C LYS A 114 29.15 7.83 13.52
N PRO A 115 30.22 7.40 14.23
CA PRO A 115 30.22 6.13 14.98
C PRO A 115 29.02 5.96 15.93
N ASP A 116 28.61 7.05 16.60
CA ASP A 116 27.52 7.06 17.59
C ASP A 116 26.26 7.75 17.05
N GLN A 117 26.04 7.68 15.73
CA GLN A 117 24.88 8.33 15.12
C GLN A 117 23.59 7.58 15.48
N GLU A 118 22.76 8.19 16.32
CA GLU A 118 21.43 7.67 16.62
C GLU A 118 20.43 7.97 15.49
N PRO A 119 19.47 7.07 15.25
CA PRO A 119 18.37 7.32 14.33
C PRO A 119 17.48 8.46 14.81
N GLU A 120 17.01 9.31 13.88
CA GLU A 120 15.97 10.29 14.17
C GLU A 120 14.57 9.65 14.15
N CYS A 121 13.56 10.35 14.69
CA CYS A 121 12.21 9.80 14.87
C CYS A 121 11.54 9.35 13.56
N LEU A 122 11.87 10.00 12.44
CA LEU A 122 11.29 9.68 11.12
C LEU A 122 12.15 8.72 10.31
N ASP A 123 13.34 8.35 10.78
CA ASP A 123 14.19 7.39 10.08
C ASP A 123 13.50 6.02 10.04
N PRO A 124 13.53 5.30 8.91
CA PRO A 124 12.93 3.97 8.80
C PRO A 124 13.52 3.01 9.84
N ARG A 125 12.64 2.31 10.54
CA ARG A 125 13.04 1.30 11.53
C ARG A 125 12.88 -0.11 10.94
N SER A 126 12.79 -1.12 11.79
CA SER A 126 12.72 -2.55 11.41
C SER A 126 11.41 -2.99 10.74
N THR A 127 10.57 -2.07 10.26
CA THR A 127 9.34 -2.41 9.58
C THR A 127 9.62 -2.85 8.14
N SER A 128 8.98 -3.93 7.70
CA SER A 128 9.05 -4.37 6.30
C SER A 128 8.51 -3.29 5.37
N PRO A 129 9.18 -3.02 4.25
CA PRO A 129 8.66 -2.11 3.23
C PRO A 129 7.43 -2.67 2.51
N GLU A 130 7.01 -3.91 2.82
CA GLU A 130 5.99 -4.61 2.06
C GLU A 130 4.81 -5.09 2.92
N PRO A 131 3.64 -4.44 2.83
CA PRO A 131 2.47 -4.75 3.65
C PRO A 131 1.56 -5.81 3.05
N LEU A 132 2.00 -6.69 2.14
CA LEU A 132 1.12 -7.64 1.42
C LEU A 132 0.53 -8.77 2.28
N ALA A 133 0.97 -8.93 3.52
CA ALA A 133 0.52 -9.99 4.41
C ALA A 133 -1.01 -9.99 4.64
N PHE A 134 -1.69 -8.86 4.49
CA PHE A 134 -3.15 -8.78 4.63
C PHE A 134 -3.92 -9.56 3.54
N LEU A 135 -3.24 -9.96 2.46
CA LEU A 135 -3.79 -10.77 1.37
C LEU A 135 -3.70 -12.28 1.64
N LEU A 136 -2.95 -12.69 2.65
CA LEU A 136 -2.86 -14.09 3.04
C LEU A 136 -4.21 -14.65 3.52
N PRO A 137 -4.48 -15.94 3.32
CA PRO A 137 -5.79 -16.54 3.63
C PRO A 137 -6.28 -16.30 5.06
N ASP A 138 -5.39 -16.39 6.04
CA ASP A 138 -5.66 -16.21 7.47
C ASP A 138 -5.95 -14.76 7.88
N ARG A 139 -5.56 -13.79 7.04
CA ARG A 139 -5.69 -12.34 7.32
C ARG A 139 -6.75 -11.65 6.48
N ARG A 140 -7.11 -12.22 5.33
CA ARG A 140 -8.07 -11.62 4.38
C ARG A 140 -9.46 -11.35 4.98
N GLU A 141 -9.92 -12.16 5.91
CA GLU A 141 -11.22 -12.02 6.56
C GLU A 141 -11.37 -10.70 7.36
N LYS A 142 -10.24 -10.07 7.73
CA LYS A 142 -10.21 -8.76 8.37
C LYS A 142 -10.49 -7.60 7.40
N PHE A 143 -10.67 -7.89 6.10
CA PHE A 143 -10.85 -6.90 5.04
C PHE A 143 -12.06 -7.21 4.17
N ILE A 144 -12.65 -6.16 3.62
CA ILE A 144 -13.67 -6.23 2.58
C ILE A 144 -13.01 -5.84 1.26
N PHE A 145 -13.19 -6.66 0.23
CA PHE A 145 -12.65 -6.43 -1.09
C PHE A 145 -13.76 -6.18 -2.11
N LYS A 146 -13.48 -5.34 -3.10
CA LYS A 146 -14.39 -5.02 -4.19
C LYS A 146 -13.64 -4.87 -5.50
N ALA A 147 -14.11 -5.54 -6.57
CA ALA A 147 -13.58 -5.31 -7.91
C ALA A 147 -13.88 -3.87 -8.36
N ALA A 148 -12.85 -3.18 -8.85
CA ALA A 148 -12.91 -1.79 -9.30
C ALA A 148 -12.64 -1.64 -10.81
N GLY A 149 -12.69 -2.75 -11.57
CA GLY A 149 -12.52 -2.78 -13.01
C GLY A 149 -11.07 -2.94 -13.46
N LEU A 150 -10.81 -2.57 -14.71
CA LEU A 150 -9.48 -2.67 -15.33
C LEU A 150 -8.87 -1.28 -15.53
N SER A 151 -7.54 -1.23 -15.51
CA SER A 151 -6.72 -0.05 -15.73
C SER A 151 -5.46 -0.41 -16.51
N ARG A 152 -4.58 0.56 -16.73
CA ARG A 152 -3.24 0.33 -17.28
C ARG A 152 -2.17 0.93 -16.38
N ILE A 153 -1.13 0.16 -16.10
CA ILE A 153 0.06 0.58 -15.39
C ILE A 153 1.29 0.28 -16.26
N ASN A 154 2.03 1.31 -16.63
CA ASN A 154 3.23 1.19 -17.48
C ASN A 154 2.97 0.36 -18.76
N GLY A 155 1.81 0.56 -19.41
CA GLY A 155 1.40 -0.15 -20.62
C GLY A 155 0.81 -1.56 -20.40
N ARG A 156 0.91 -2.13 -19.19
CA ARG A 156 0.32 -3.44 -18.83
C ARG A 156 -1.13 -3.26 -18.37
N THR A 157 -2.00 -4.18 -18.76
CA THR A 157 -3.36 -4.28 -18.20
C THR A 157 -3.26 -4.66 -16.71
N ALA A 158 -4.06 -4.02 -15.88
CA ALA A 158 -4.13 -4.30 -14.46
C ALA A 158 -5.60 -4.39 -14.02
N MET A 159 -5.96 -5.42 -13.27
CA MET A 159 -7.20 -5.46 -12.53
C MET A 159 -7.06 -4.65 -11.25
N MET A 160 -8.07 -3.87 -10.92
CA MET A 160 -8.13 -3.06 -9.72
C MET A 160 -9.03 -3.73 -8.68
N ILE A 161 -8.54 -3.80 -7.45
CA ILE A 161 -9.27 -4.33 -6.29
C ILE A 161 -9.20 -3.30 -5.19
N ASP A 162 -10.33 -2.70 -4.85
CA ASP A 162 -10.45 -1.85 -3.67
C ASP A 162 -10.56 -2.70 -2.41
N TYR A 163 -9.93 -2.26 -1.33
CA TYR A 163 -10.05 -2.92 -0.04
C TYR A 163 -10.21 -1.92 1.10
N ARG A 164 -10.78 -2.40 2.19
CA ARG A 164 -10.84 -1.68 3.46
C ARG A 164 -10.95 -2.65 4.62
N SER A 165 -10.40 -2.27 5.77
CA SER A 165 -10.59 -3.01 7.01
C SER A 165 -12.06 -3.09 7.41
N VAL A 166 -12.47 -4.22 7.97
CA VAL A 166 -13.85 -4.46 8.42
C VAL A 166 -14.20 -3.57 9.61
N LYS A 167 -13.31 -3.51 10.60
CA LYS A 167 -13.55 -2.82 11.87
C LYS A 167 -12.28 -2.11 12.35
N PRO A 168 -12.37 -0.80 12.69
CA PRO A 168 -11.29 -0.09 13.36
C PRO A 168 -11.03 -0.69 14.76
N GLU A 169 -9.76 -0.77 15.12
CA GLU A 169 -9.31 -1.13 16.46
C GLU A 169 -8.69 0.08 17.15
N GLU A 170 -8.38 -0.04 18.44
CA GLU A 170 -7.68 1.01 19.19
C GLU A 170 -6.26 1.18 18.69
N PRO A 171 -5.79 2.42 18.51
CA PRO A 171 -4.41 2.70 18.14
C PRO A 171 -3.43 2.13 19.16
N LYS A 172 -2.37 1.48 18.68
CA LYS A 172 -1.25 1.08 19.50
C LYS A 172 -0.20 2.20 19.43
N VAL A 173 0.14 2.78 20.57
CA VAL A 173 1.01 3.96 20.63
C VAL A 173 2.17 3.68 21.60
N GLU A 174 3.39 3.75 21.09
CA GLU A 174 4.60 3.61 21.86
C GLU A 174 5.41 4.91 21.83
N TRP A 175 5.75 5.42 23.01
CA TRP A 175 6.61 6.57 23.19
C TRP A 175 8.01 6.11 23.60
N ARG A 176 9.01 6.55 22.85
CA ARG A 176 10.42 6.34 23.17
C ARG A 176 11.12 7.68 23.09
N ASP A 177 11.53 8.20 24.24
CA ASP A 177 12.09 9.54 24.37
C ASP A 177 11.15 10.60 23.74
N GLU A 178 11.61 11.35 22.75
CA GLU A 178 10.79 12.33 22.02
C GLU A 178 10.07 11.75 20.81
N CYS A 179 10.27 10.47 20.49
CA CYS A 179 9.68 9.80 19.33
C CYS A 179 8.40 9.03 19.70
N VAL A 180 7.47 8.99 18.76
CA VAL A 180 6.25 8.20 18.87
C VAL A 180 6.16 7.23 17.72
N SER A 181 5.85 5.96 18.00
CA SER A 181 5.46 4.96 17.04
C SER A 181 3.96 4.72 17.18
N ILE A 182 3.24 4.72 16.09
CA ILE A 182 1.78 4.58 16.06
C ILE A 182 1.42 3.50 15.05
N ASP A 183 0.76 2.45 15.53
CA ASP A 183 0.11 1.46 14.70
C ASP A 183 -1.41 1.67 14.75
N LEU A 184 -2.08 1.58 13.60
CA LEU A 184 -3.50 1.86 13.41
C LEU A 184 -4.24 0.61 12.91
N PRO A 185 -4.33 -0.47 13.72
CA PRO A 185 -4.95 -1.71 13.30
C PRO A 185 -6.42 -1.49 12.92
N GLY A 186 -6.87 -2.20 11.89
CA GLY A 186 -8.24 -2.12 11.42
C GLY A 186 -8.65 -0.78 10.78
N ARG A 187 -7.69 0.08 10.40
CA ARG A 187 -7.98 1.39 9.79
C ARG A 187 -7.43 1.55 8.38
N ALA A 188 -6.97 0.47 7.76
CA ALA A 188 -6.47 0.51 6.40
C ALA A 188 -7.60 0.54 5.36
N ARG A 189 -7.41 1.31 4.30
CA ARG A 189 -8.18 1.25 3.05
C ARG A 189 -7.24 1.51 1.88
N GLY A 190 -7.56 0.96 0.73
CA GLY A 190 -6.69 1.20 -0.41
C GLY A 190 -7.14 0.53 -1.69
N ARG A 191 -6.19 0.42 -2.62
CA ARG A 191 -6.38 -0.23 -3.91
C ARG A 191 -5.15 -1.02 -4.30
N ILE A 192 -5.39 -2.21 -4.82
CA ILE A 192 -4.39 -3.09 -5.41
C ILE A 192 -4.58 -3.05 -6.92
N TRP A 193 -3.47 -2.95 -7.65
CA TRP A 193 -3.42 -3.21 -9.08
C TRP A 193 -2.63 -4.49 -9.30
N ALA A 194 -3.28 -5.51 -9.81
CA ALA A 194 -2.65 -6.79 -10.10
C ALA A 194 -2.80 -7.14 -11.58
N ASP A 195 -1.83 -7.84 -12.11
CA ASP A 195 -1.89 -8.39 -13.45
C ASP A 195 -3.00 -9.46 -13.52
N PRO A 196 -3.94 -9.38 -14.45
CA PRO A 196 -5.09 -10.29 -14.50
C PRO A 196 -4.70 -11.75 -14.85
N GLU A 197 -3.55 -11.97 -15.48
CA GLU A 197 -3.09 -13.30 -15.92
C GLU A 197 -2.20 -13.95 -14.85
N THR A 198 -1.19 -13.20 -14.37
CA THR A 198 -0.17 -13.72 -13.44
C THR A 198 -0.50 -13.49 -11.98
N SER A 199 -1.43 -12.60 -11.67
CA SER A 199 -1.76 -12.08 -10.33
C SER A 199 -0.60 -11.34 -9.64
N GLU A 200 0.46 -10.98 -10.39
CA GLU A 200 1.55 -10.14 -9.90
C GLU A 200 1.03 -8.77 -9.47
N ILE A 201 1.42 -8.32 -8.29
CA ILE A 201 1.06 -6.99 -7.81
C ILE A 201 1.96 -5.96 -8.49
N LEU A 202 1.33 -4.98 -9.16
CA LEU A 202 2.02 -3.92 -9.90
C LEU A 202 2.09 -2.63 -9.09
N ARG A 203 1.07 -2.38 -8.26
CA ARG A 203 0.96 -1.21 -7.38
C ARG A 203 0.01 -1.51 -6.23
N LEU A 204 0.31 -0.92 -5.08
CA LEU A 204 -0.55 -0.88 -3.90
C LEU A 204 -0.64 0.56 -3.42
N ASP A 205 -1.84 1.11 -3.30
CA ASP A 205 -2.09 2.38 -2.61
C ASP A 205 -2.85 2.08 -1.33
N GLU A 206 -2.41 2.68 -0.25
CA GLU A 206 -3.03 2.53 1.06
C GLU A 206 -3.19 3.90 1.74
N GLY A 207 -4.23 4.04 2.54
CA GLY A 207 -4.46 5.19 3.40
C GLY A 207 -5.30 4.79 4.60
N ILE A 208 -5.44 5.70 5.55
CA ILE A 208 -6.22 5.46 6.77
C ILE A 208 -7.72 5.77 6.59
N ILE A 209 -8.54 5.11 7.40
CA ILE A 209 -9.97 5.38 7.52
C ILE A 209 -10.19 6.37 8.68
N GLY A 210 -10.71 7.55 8.35
CA GLY A 210 -11.09 8.59 9.32
C GLY A 210 -9.90 9.35 9.93
N LEU A 211 -10.21 10.20 10.88
CA LEU A 211 -9.24 10.93 11.70
C LEU A 211 -8.94 10.09 12.95
N VAL A 212 -7.72 10.20 13.46
CA VAL A 212 -7.32 9.45 14.65
C VAL A 212 -6.66 10.40 15.64
N ASP A 213 -7.31 10.60 16.79
CA ASP A 213 -6.77 11.39 17.90
C ASP A 213 -5.94 10.50 18.82
N ILE A 214 -4.73 10.95 19.12
CA ILE A 214 -3.78 10.31 20.03
C ILE A 214 -3.51 11.23 21.20
N THR A 215 -3.75 10.74 22.41
CA THR A 215 -3.41 11.49 23.63
C THR A 215 -1.89 11.55 23.81
N VAL A 216 -1.37 12.75 24.04
CA VAL A 216 0.05 12.97 24.32
C VAL A 216 0.26 12.89 25.84
N PRO A 217 1.08 11.94 26.35
CA PRO A 217 1.39 11.82 27.75
C PRO A 217 2.02 13.11 28.31
N ARG A 218 1.74 13.46 29.55
CA ARG A 218 2.24 14.71 30.18
C ARG A 218 3.76 14.89 30.06
N LYS A 219 4.52 13.79 30.13
CA LYS A 219 6.00 13.82 30.00
C LYS A 219 6.48 14.23 28.62
N GLN A 220 5.69 14.02 27.57
CA GLN A 220 6.00 14.37 26.19
C GLN A 220 5.32 15.66 25.73
N GLN A 221 4.49 16.27 26.58
CA GLN A 221 3.87 17.56 26.25
C GLN A 221 4.92 18.68 26.35
N ARG A 222 5.02 19.48 25.30
CA ARG A 222 5.81 20.72 25.32
C ARG A 222 5.08 21.77 26.15
N PRO A 223 5.79 22.68 26.82
CA PRO A 223 5.17 23.81 27.52
C PRO A 223 4.23 24.58 26.56
N GLY A 224 2.95 24.70 26.90
CA GLY A 224 1.93 25.32 26.03
C GLY A 224 1.50 24.49 24.82
N GLY A 225 1.96 23.25 24.70
CA GLY A 225 1.60 22.33 23.64
C GLY A 225 0.21 21.69 23.82
N SER A 226 -0.27 21.05 22.77
CA SER A 226 -1.54 20.30 22.81
C SER A 226 -1.43 19.04 23.65
N THR A 227 -2.52 18.66 24.29
CA THR A 227 -2.67 17.39 25.02
C THR A 227 -2.97 16.21 24.08
N TYR A 228 -3.18 16.47 22.83
CA TYR A 228 -3.45 15.46 21.80
C TYR A 228 -2.82 15.87 20.45
N MET A 229 -2.61 14.89 19.60
CA MET A 229 -2.28 15.06 18.19
C MET A 229 -3.29 14.28 17.35
N THR A 230 -3.59 14.76 16.12
CA THR A 230 -4.56 14.15 15.23
C THR A 230 -3.88 13.71 13.95
N ILE A 231 -3.92 12.41 13.64
CA ILE A 231 -3.52 11.90 12.34
C ILE A 231 -4.67 12.15 11.37
N GLU A 232 -4.45 13.05 10.40
CA GLU A 232 -5.41 13.37 9.36
C GLU A 232 -5.20 12.52 8.11
N ARG A 233 -3.94 12.20 7.84
CA ARG A 233 -3.54 11.49 6.64
C ARG A 233 -2.31 10.64 6.90
N ALA A 234 -2.35 9.42 6.41
CA ALA A 234 -1.20 8.55 6.28
C ALA A 234 -1.42 7.72 5.01
N ASP A 235 -1.06 8.30 3.86
CA ASP A 235 -1.21 7.65 2.56
C ASP A 235 0.14 7.13 2.10
N SER A 236 0.13 5.93 1.55
CA SER A 236 1.28 5.25 0.98
C SER A 236 0.97 4.76 -0.44
N SER A 237 1.95 4.80 -1.33
CA SER A 237 1.89 4.24 -2.67
C SER A 237 3.14 3.43 -2.94
N ILE A 238 2.98 2.13 -3.14
CA ILE A 238 4.06 1.19 -3.41
C ILE A 238 3.98 0.79 -4.88
N ARG A 239 5.08 0.92 -5.58
CA ARG A 239 5.23 0.46 -6.97
C ARG A 239 6.17 -0.71 -7.02
N TYR A 240 5.81 -1.70 -7.81
CA TYR A 240 6.56 -2.94 -7.96
C TYR A 240 7.20 -3.04 -9.34
N ARG A 241 8.32 -3.76 -9.42
CA ARG A 241 8.99 -4.08 -10.67
C ARG A 241 9.50 -5.52 -10.67
N ARG A 242 9.64 -6.10 -11.84
CA ARG A 242 10.31 -7.38 -12.01
C ARG A 242 11.82 -7.22 -11.81
N VAL A 243 12.40 -8.10 -11.02
CA VAL A 243 13.84 -8.21 -10.73
C VAL A 243 14.27 -9.63 -11.06
N ALA A 244 15.21 -9.75 -12.00
CA ALA A 244 15.80 -11.04 -12.35
C ALA A 244 16.99 -11.33 -11.44
N PHE A 245 17.10 -12.56 -10.97
CA PHE A 245 18.23 -13.11 -10.23
C PHE A 245 18.88 -14.20 -11.07
N THR A 246 20.19 -14.36 -10.94
CA THR A 246 20.95 -15.38 -11.67
C THR A 246 21.21 -16.65 -10.86
N ASP A 247 21.13 -16.56 -9.53
CA ASP A 247 21.33 -17.68 -8.61
C ASP A 247 20.38 -17.56 -7.40
N PRO A 248 19.30 -18.37 -7.38
CA PRO A 248 18.76 -19.18 -8.47
C PRO A 248 18.25 -18.33 -9.64
N ASP A 249 18.22 -18.91 -10.87
CA ASP A 249 17.65 -18.25 -12.04
C ASP A 249 16.13 -18.11 -11.88
N GLU A 250 15.69 -16.94 -11.45
CA GLU A 250 14.28 -16.61 -11.27
C GLU A 250 14.01 -15.11 -11.37
N THR A 251 12.75 -14.79 -11.61
CA THR A 251 12.28 -13.41 -11.58
C THR A 251 11.24 -13.24 -10.49
N LEU A 252 11.42 -12.22 -9.65
CA LEU A 252 10.48 -11.80 -8.62
C LEU A 252 9.96 -10.39 -8.91
N VAL A 253 8.74 -10.11 -8.47
CA VAL A 253 8.17 -8.76 -8.48
C VAL A 253 8.39 -8.15 -7.10
N LEU A 254 9.29 -7.17 -7.02
CA LEU A 254 9.76 -6.57 -5.78
C LEU A 254 9.44 -5.07 -5.75
N PRO A 255 9.35 -4.44 -4.57
CA PRO A 255 9.16 -3.00 -4.44
C PRO A 255 10.20 -2.23 -5.26
N ALA A 256 9.77 -1.26 -6.05
CA ALA A 256 10.65 -0.34 -6.77
C ALA A 256 10.75 0.99 -6.04
N SER A 257 9.62 1.48 -5.52
CA SER A 257 9.53 2.69 -4.72
C SER A 257 8.33 2.68 -3.80
N ILE A 258 8.46 3.43 -2.69
CA ILE A 258 7.37 3.74 -1.77
C ILE A 258 7.34 5.26 -1.58
N ASP A 259 6.17 5.86 -1.75
CA ASP A 259 5.92 7.26 -1.45
C ASP A 259 4.86 7.34 -0.36
N THR A 260 5.22 7.89 0.80
CA THR A 260 4.31 8.06 1.93
C THR A 260 4.11 9.54 2.22
N THR A 261 2.87 9.97 2.46
CA THR A 261 2.55 11.33 2.92
C THR A 261 1.78 11.23 4.22
N THR A 262 2.32 11.85 5.27
CA THR A 262 1.71 11.88 6.60
C THR A 262 1.38 13.32 7.00
N ILE A 263 0.16 13.52 7.53
CA ILE A 263 -0.28 14.79 8.11
C ILE A 263 -0.76 14.50 9.54
N VAL A 264 -0.05 15.10 10.51
CA VAL A 264 -0.36 14.96 11.94
C VAL A 264 -0.45 16.34 12.57
N LYS A 265 -1.67 16.81 12.82
CA LYS A 265 -1.88 18.08 13.54
C LYS A 265 -1.35 18.00 14.96
N ASN A 266 -0.93 19.14 15.47
CA ASN A 266 -0.43 19.32 16.83
C ASN A 266 0.83 18.47 17.15
N SER A 267 1.60 18.09 16.11
CA SER A 267 2.88 17.39 16.26
C SER A 267 4.06 18.32 15.94
N GLY A 268 5.28 17.89 16.31
CA GLY A 268 6.51 18.61 15.97
C GLY A 268 6.86 18.57 14.48
N SER A 269 6.33 17.58 13.74
CA SER A 269 6.51 17.40 12.29
C SER A 269 5.15 17.20 11.63
N PRO A 270 4.40 18.29 11.41
CA PRO A 270 2.97 18.20 11.10
C PRO A 270 2.68 17.64 9.69
N ARG A 271 3.63 17.75 8.76
CA ARG A 271 3.48 17.25 7.39
C ARG A 271 4.80 16.75 6.87
N THR A 272 4.81 15.52 6.41
CA THR A 272 6.05 14.87 5.93
C THR A 272 5.73 14.02 4.71
N ARG A 273 6.63 14.06 3.73
CA ARG A 273 6.70 13.07 2.65
C ARG A 273 7.97 12.25 2.84
N ILE A 274 7.82 10.93 2.80
CA ILE A 274 8.94 10.00 2.79
C ILE A 274 8.90 9.27 1.47
N SER A 275 9.97 9.38 0.68
CA SER A 275 10.14 8.65 -0.58
C SER A 275 11.28 7.66 -0.42
N GLN A 276 11.02 6.39 -0.72
CA GLN A 276 11.97 5.30 -0.67
C GLN A 276 12.13 4.72 -2.08
N THR A 277 13.35 4.44 -2.48
CA THR A 277 13.66 3.76 -3.74
C THR A 277 14.59 2.60 -3.48
N PHE A 278 14.34 1.48 -4.18
CA PHE A 278 15.05 0.23 -3.97
C PHE A 278 15.81 -0.15 -5.24
N THR A 279 17.12 -0.38 -5.08
CA THR A 279 18.03 -0.71 -6.20
C THR A 279 18.98 -1.83 -5.80
N ASN A 280 19.67 -2.42 -6.78
CA ASN A 280 20.69 -3.44 -6.53
C ASN A 280 20.21 -4.61 -5.68
N TYR A 281 19.07 -5.20 -6.06
CA TYR A 281 18.57 -6.40 -5.42
C TYR A 281 19.54 -7.57 -5.56
N ARG A 282 19.86 -8.21 -4.45
CA ARG A 282 20.76 -9.36 -4.35
C ARG A 282 20.12 -10.42 -3.46
N ARG A 283 20.54 -11.66 -3.61
CA ARG A 283 20.23 -12.71 -2.67
C ARG A 283 21.45 -13.05 -1.81
N PHE A 284 21.21 -13.45 -0.58
CA PHE A 284 22.22 -14.12 0.21
C PHE A 284 21.76 -15.57 0.47
N VAL A 285 22.66 -16.50 0.20
CA VAL A 285 22.41 -17.91 0.51
C VAL A 285 22.86 -18.15 1.93
N THR A 286 21.93 -18.43 2.85
CA THR A 286 22.28 -18.97 4.16
C THR A 286 22.70 -20.41 4.00
N GLY A 287 23.89 -20.63 3.47
CA GLY A 287 24.48 -21.95 3.27
C GLY A 287 25.23 -22.42 4.50
N SER A 288 24.55 -22.89 5.52
CA SER A 288 25.14 -23.87 6.43
C SER A 288 24.63 -25.27 6.05
N ARG A 289 25.23 -25.85 5.04
CA ARG A 289 25.19 -27.30 4.86
C ARG A 289 26.10 -27.89 5.93
N ILE A 290 25.53 -28.36 7.02
CA ILE A 290 26.23 -29.28 7.92
C ILE A 290 26.40 -30.57 7.09
N VAL A 291 27.61 -30.77 6.58
CA VAL A 291 28.02 -32.08 6.03
C VAL A 291 28.35 -32.95 7.24
N GLN A 292 27.49 -33.91 7.53
CA GLN A 292 27.81 -35.03 8.41
C GLN A 292 28.65 -36.08 7.63
#